data_2691af9089fa4d71310c1c97a3e04cfa
#
_entry.id   2691af9089fa4d71310c1c97a3e04cfa
#
_cell.length_a   1.000
_cell.length_b   1.000
_cell.length_c   1.000
_cell.angle_alpha   90.00
_cell.angle_beta   90.00
_cell.angle_gamma   90.00
#
_symmetry.space_group_name_H-M   'P 1'
#
loop_
_entity.id
_entity.type
_entity.pdbx_description
1 polymer ?
#
loop_
_entity_poly.entity_id
_entity_poly.type
_entity_poly.pdbx_seq_one_letter_code
_entity_poly.pdbx_strand_id
1 'polypeptide(L)'
;MRELEGALTRLMAYASLTGASISLATAQQVLRNIIASQEKRVTIDLIQKRVSEHFNLREQDLKVRSNTRAIAFPRQVAMYIVKQLTTASLPEIGRQFGGKHHTTVLHSINKIEEMRRSDKELNRTITRLMDAKKELCVAWNSMAKKHTQSFNMKSA
;
A
#
# COMPACT_ATOMS: atom_id res chain seq x y z
N MET A 1 -0.25 -9.39 17.67
CA MET A 1 0.16 -10.55 18.49
C MET A 1 0.25 -11.81 17.65
N ARG A 2 -0.81 -12.28 16.99
CA ARG A 2 -0.81 -13.55 16.22
C ARG A 2 0.25 -13.66 15.10
N GLU A 3 0.62 -12.57 14.47
CA GLU A 3 1.65 -12.57 13.40
C GLU A 3 3.05 -12.81 13.94
N LEU A 4 3.35 -12.27 15.13
CA LEU A 4 4.63 -12.49 15.81
C LEU A 4 4.77 -13.93 16.29
N GLU A 5 3.71 -14.53 16.85
CA GLU A 5 3.65 -15.93 17.27
C GLU A 5 3.85 -16.87 16.07
N GLY A 6 3.19 -16.57 14.94
CA GLY A 6 3.36 -17.34 13.71
C GLY A 6 4.77 -17.24 13.12
N ALA A 7 5.41 -16.09 13.20
CA ALA A 7 6.77 -15.88 12.75
C ALA A 7 7.77 -16.67 13.64
N LEU A 8 7.59 -16.59 14.96
CA LEU A 8 8.43 -17.32 15.92
C LEU A 8 8.31 -18.83 15.76
N THR A 9 7.08 -19.35 15.63
CA THR A 9 6.82 -20.78 15.41
C THR A 9 7.51 -21.30 14.15
N ARG A 10 7.48 -20.56 13.05
CA ARG A 10 8.17 -20.92 11.80
C ARG A 10 9.68 -20.92 11.96
N LEU A 11 10.23 -19.94 12.68
CA LEU A 11 11.66 -19.85 12.93
C LEU A 11 12.14 -21.05 13.78
N MET A 12 11.37 -21.42 14.82
CA MET A 12 11.66 -22.59 15.65
C MET A 12 11.57 -23.88 14.85
N ALA A 13 10.53 -24.05 14.03
CA ALA A 13 10.39 -25.23 13.17
C ALA A 13 11.54 -25.36 12.17
N TYR A 14 11.96 -24.27 11.55
CA TYR A 14 13.10 -24.26 10.63
C TYR A 14 14.41 -24.64 11.34
N ALA A 15 14.69 -24.04 12.50
CA ALA A 15 15.87 -24.35 13.29
C ALA A 15 15.89 -25.82 13.72
N SER A 16 14.74 -26.38 14.13
CA SER A 16 14.60 -27.78 14.53
C SER A 16 14.83 -28.75 13.36
N LEU A 17 14.36 -28.41 12.15
CA LEU A 17 14.51 -29.28 10.98
C LEU A 17 15.91 -29.24 10.36
N THR A 18 16.58 -28.09 10.42
CA THR A 18 17.88 -27.90 9.76
C THR A 18 19.06 -28.00 10.72
N GLY A 19 18.81 -28.04 12.04
CA GLY A 19 19.87 -27.98 13.05
C GLY A 19 20.62 -26.64 13.10
N ALA A 20 20.09 -25.62 12.39
CA ALA A 20 20.73 -24.30 12.31
C ALA A 20 20.51 -23.51 13.61
N SER A 21 21.54 -22.81 14.06
CA SER A 21 21.40 -21.88 15.19
C SER A 21 20.46 -20.71 14.82
N ILE A 22 19.63 -20.30 15.79
CA ILE A 22 18.76 -19.14 15.64
C ILE A 22 19.63 -17.87 15.68
N SER A 23 20.05 -17.41 14.51
CA SER A 23 20.78 -16.16 14.32
C SER A 23 19.90 -15.12 13.60
N LEU A 24 20.32 -13.85 13.65
CA LEU A 24 19.63 -12.78 12.91
C LEU A 24 19.57 -13.09 11.41
N ALA A 25 20.64 -13.65 10.85
CA ALA A 25 20.69 -14.02 9.43
C ALA A 25 19.67 -15.13 9.09
N THR A 26 19.57 -16.17 9.91
CA THR A 26 18.59 -17.26 9.75
C THR A 26 17.16 -16.72 9.88
N ALA A 27 16.90 -15.86 10.86
CA ALA A 27 15.61 -15.21 11.03
C ALA A 27 15.21 -14.37 9.80
N GLN A 28 16.12 -13.55 9.29
CA GLN A 28 15.88 -12.76 8.08
C GLN A 28 15.60 -13.64 6.87
N GLN A 29 16.29 -14.75 6.71
CA GLN A 29 16.08 -15.67 5.58
C GLN A 29 14.70 -16.34 5.66
N VAL A 30 14.34 -16.90 6.82
CA VAL A 30 13.07 -17.61 7.06
C VAL A 30 11.87 -16.66 6.97
N LEU A 31 12.01 -15.46 7.51
CA LEU A 31 10.95 -14.46 7.56
C LEU A 31 10.89 -13.59 6.29
N ARG A 32 11.88 -13.67 5.39
CA ARG A 32 11.95 -12.87 4.15
C ARG A 32 10.66 -12.96 3.34
N ASN A 33 10.09 -14.15 3.19
CA ASN A 33 8.85 -14.33 2.43
C ASN A 33 7.63 -13.72 3.13
N ILE A 34 7.61 -13.71 4.46
CA ILE A 34 6.55 -13.11 5.27
C ILE A 34 6.64 -11.58 5.18
N ILE A 35 7.84 -11.04 5.40
CA ILE A 35 8.12 -9.60 5.28
C ILE A 35 7.78 -9.12 3.87
N ALA A 36 8.25 -9.81 2.84
CA ALA A 36 7.94 -9.47 1.44
C ALA A 36 6.45 -9.60 1.09
N SER A 37 5.70 -10.48 1.73
CA SER A 37 4.25 -10.59 1.51
C SER A 37 3.46 -9.49 2.24
N GLN A 38 3.94 -9.02 3.39
CA GLN A 38 3.35 -7.88 4.10
C GLN A 38 3.67 -6.55 3.40
N GLU A 39 4.90 -6.37 2.92
CA GLU A 39 5.29 -5.18 2.15
C GLU A 39 4.56 -5.04 0.81
N LYS A 40 4.04 -6.15 0.26
CA LYS A 40 3.22 -6.14 -0.96
C LYS A 40 1.77 -5.67 -0.74
N ARG A 41 1.34 -5.48 0.51
CA ARG A 41 -0.02 -4.97 0.78
C ARG A 41 -0.06 -3.48 0.51
N VAL A 42 -0.88 -3.09 -0.46
CA VAL A 42 -1.18 -1.68 -0.69
C VAL A 42 -1.97 -1.16 0.51
N THR A 43 -1.41 -0.19 1.22
CA THR A 43 -2.05 0.47 2.35
C THR A 43 -2.83 1.70 1.89
N ILE A 44 -3.81 2.12 2.68
CA ILE A 44 -4.58 3.34 2.40
C ILE A 44 -3.68 4.56 2.39
N ASP A 45 -2.72 4.65 3.34
CA ASP A 45 -1.77 5.76 3.43
C ASP A 45 -0.89 5.89 2.19
N LEU A 46 -0.44 4.76 1.63
CA LEU A 46 0.33 4.76 0.39
C LEU A 46 -0.47 5.30 -0.79
N ILE A 47 -1.75 4.97 -0.87
CA ILE A 47 -2.66 5.48 -1.92
C ILE A 47 -2.90 6.98 -1.69
N GLN A 48 -3.14 7.41 -0.46
CA GLN A 48 -3.31 8.83 -0.11
C GLN A 48 -2.09 9.65 -0.52
N LYS A 49 -0.89 9.17 -0.17
CA LYS A 49 0.37 9.81 -0.54
C LYS A 49 0.50 9.97 -2.06
N ARG A 50 0.27 8.91 -2.83
CA ARG A 50 0.40 8.96 -4.29
C ARG A 50 -0.60 9.84 -4.98
N VAL A 51 -1.85 9.80 -4.53
CA VAL A 51 -2.88 10.69 -5.08
C VAL A 51 -2.57 12.13 -4.74
N SER A 52 -2.14 12.42 -3.52
CA SER A 52 -1.75 13.78 -3.13
C SER A 52 -0.56 14.30 -3.94
N GLU A 53 0.48 13.50 -4.15
CA GLU A 53 1.62 13.84 -5.01
C GLU A 53 1.19 14.12 -6.45
N HIS A 54 0.31 13.29 -7.02
CA HIS A 54 -0.17 13.46 -8.40
C HIS A 54 -0.96 14.76 -8.58
N PHE A 55 -1.76 15.15 -7.59
CA PHE A 55 -2.58 16.37 -7.62
C PHE A 55 -1.91 17.59 -6.98
N ASN A 56 -0.62 17.50 -6.60
CA ASN A 56 0.13 18.55 -5.90
C ASN A 56 -0.56 19.03 -4.61
N LEU A 57 -1.08 18.08 -3.82
CA LEU A 57 -1.73 18.31 -2.54
C LEU A 57 -0.88 17.71 -1.41
N ARG A 58 -1.13 18.13 -0.18
CA ARG A 58 -0.62 17.44 1.02
C ARG A 58 -1.57 16.30 1.40
N GLU A 59 -1.05 15.22 1.94
CA GLU A 59 -1.88 14.08 2.40
C GLU A 59 -2.97 14.52 3.38
N GLN A 60 -2.67 15.51 4.22
CA GLN A 60 -3.61 16.09 5.18
C GLN A 60 -4.81 16.77 4.49
N ASP A 61 -4.62 17.36 3.32
CA ASP A 61 -5.68 18.05 2.58
C ASP A 61 -6.79 17.07 2.14
N LEU A 62 -6.44 15.80 1.93
CA LEU A 62 -7.43 14.75 1.63
C LEU A 62 -8.33 14.40 2.84
N LYS A 63 -7.87 14.70 4.07
CA LYS A 63 -8.59 14.43 5.33
C LYS A 63 -9.41 15.63 5.82
N VAL A 64 -9.12 16.84 5.30
CA VAL A 64 -9.81 18.07 5.70
C VAL A 64 -11.26 18.10 5.21
N ARG A 65 -12.14 18.74 5.98
CA ARG A 65 -13.55 19.00 5.63
C ARG A 65 -13.67 20.12 4.57
N SER A 66 -13.09 19.96 3.41
CA SER A 66 -13.23 20.89 2.30
C SER A 66 -14.09 20.30 1.18
N ASN A 67 -14.98 21.13 0.62
CA ASN A 67 -15.80 20.80 -0.54
C ASN A 67 -15.27 21.48 -1.83
N THR A 68 -14.14 22.19 -1.74
CA THR A 68 -13.49 22.77 -2.91
C THR A 68 -13.16 21.67 -3.91
N ARG A 69 -13.50 21.86 -5.18
CA ARG A 69 -13.29 20.86 -6.24
C ARG A 69 -11.85 20.38 -6.33
N ALA A 70 -10.90 21.28 -6.10
CA ALA A 70 -9.46 20.96 -6.08
C ALA A 70 -9.05 19.93 -5.02
N ILE A 71 -9.81 19.79 -3.93
CA ILE A 71 -9.56 18.83 -2.84
C ILE A 71 -10.57 17.67 -2.88
N ALA A 72 -11.84 17.97 -3.16
CA ALA A 72 -12.90 16.97 -3.16
C ALA A 72 -12.72 15.93 -4.27
N PHE A 73 -12.31 16.35 -5.47
CA PHE A 73 -12.11 15.46 -6.61
C PHE A 73 -10.95 14.47 -6.39
N PRO A 74 -9.72 14.89 -6.02
CA PRO A 74 -8.63 13.98 -5.65
C PRO A 74 -9.00 13.02 -4.52
N ARG A 75 -9.74 13.50 -3.52
CA ARG A 75 -10.26 12.66 -2.43
C ARG A 75 -11.20 11.56 -2.94
N GLN A 76 -12.11 11.89 -3.85
CA GLN A 76 -13.02 10.90 -4.47
C GLN A 76 -12.23 9.87 -5.28
N VAL A 77 -11.23 10.29 -6.04
CA VAL A 77 -10.31 9.40 -6.78
C VAL A 77 -9.56 8.48 -5.81
N ALA A 78 -9.02 9.02 -4.71
CA ALA A 78 -8.31 8.22 -3.71
C ALA A 78 -9.22 7.17 -3.06
N MET A 79 -10.45 7.53 -2.66
CA MET A 79 -11.44 6.59 -2.11
C MET A 79 -11.76 5.46 -3.09
N TYR A 80 -11.91 5.80 -4.39
CA TYR A 80 -12.14 4.83 -5.45
C TYR A 80 -10.96 3.84 -5.57
N ILE A 81 -9.73 4.34 -5.64
CA ILE A 81 -8.52 3.51 -5.75
C ILE A 81 -8.35 2.60 -4.52
N VAL A 82 -8.58 3.13 -3.31
CA VAL A 82 -8.55 2.35 -2.07
C VAL A 82 -9.53 1.18 -2.15
N LYS A 83 -10.76 1.41 -2.61
CA LYS A 83 -11.77 0.35 -2.75
C LYS A 83 -11.36 -0.72 -3.75
N GLN A 84 -10.70 -0.34 -4.84
CA GLN A 84 -10.24 -1.28 -5.87
C GLN A 84 -9.00 -2.09 -5.46
N LEU A 85 -8.10 -1.50 -4.69
CA LEU A 85 -6.79 -2.10 -4.37
C LEU A 85 -6.71 -2.72 -2.98
N THR A 86 -7.67 -2.46 -2.10
CA THR A 86 -7.69 -2.96 -0.73
C THR A 86 -9.01 -3.66 -0.40
N THR A 87 -9.00 -4.42 0.67
CA THR A 87 -10.20 -5.08 1.22
C THR A 87 -10.91 -4.22 2.27
N ALA A 88 -10.54 -2.93 2.39
CA ALA A 88 -11.09 -2.03 3.38
C ALA A 88 -12.61 -1.86 3.20
N SER A 89 -13.33 -1.82 4.30
CA SER A 89 -14.77 -1.56 4.32
C SER A 89 -15.07 -0.07 4.08
N LEU A 90 -16.26 0.26 3.58
CA LEU A 90 -16.65 1.65 3.35
C LEU A 90 -16.56 2.54 4.62
N PRO A 91 -16.98 2.07 5.82
CA PRO A 91 -16.78 2.82 7.05
C PRO A 91 -15.31 3.06 7.39
N GLU A 92 -14.44 2.08 7.14
CA GLU A 92 -13.02 2.19 7.38
C GLU A 92 -12.36 3.21 6.44
N ILE A 93 -12.70 3.16 5.15
CA ILE A 93 -12.28 4.17 4.17
C ILE A 93 -12.75 5.56 4.65
N GLY A 94 -14.01 5.71 5.03
CA GLY A 94 -14.54 6.98 5.54
C GLY A 94 -13.74 7.54 6.70
N ARG A 95 -13.35 6.71 7.67
CA ARG A 95 -12.52 7.12 8.83
C ARG A 95 -11.17 7.65 8.38
N GLN A 96 -10.51 6.97 7.45
CA GLN A 96 -9.18 7.34 6.95
C GLN A 96 -9.18 8.64 6.10
N PHE A 97 -10.33 9.03 5.58
CA PHE A 97 -10.51 10.26 4.81
C PHE A 97 -11.22 11.38 5.60
N GLY A 98 -10.91 11.51 6.88
CA GLY A 98 -11.40 12.60 7.74
C GLY A 98 -12.82 12.36 8.29
N GLY A 99 -13.16 11.13 8.63
CA GLY A 99 -14.43 10.77 9.28
C GLY A 99 -15.64 10.91 8.36
N LYS A 100 -15.49 10.63 7.06
CA LYS A 100 -16.62 10.65 6.12
C LYS A 100 -17.54 9.47 6.34
N HIS A 101 -18.84 9.74 6.23
CA HIS A 101 -19.86 8.69 6.34
C HIS A 101 -19.72 7.68 5.18
N HIS A 102 -20.04 6.42 5.41
CA HIS A 102 -19.94 5.35 4.41
C HIS A 102 -20.76 5.63 3.14
N THR A 103 -21.89 6.32 3.25
CA THR A 103 -22.72 6.73 2.09
C THR A 103 -22.00 7.75 1.23
N THR A 104 -21.24 8.69 1.84
CA THR A 104 -20.41 9.66 1.11
C THR A 104 -19.29 8.95 0.34
N VAL A 105 -18.69 7.93 0.95
CA VAL A 105 -17.66 7.10 0.30
C VAL A 105 -18.25 6.35 -0.87
N LEU A 106 -19.39 5.69 -0.69
CA LEU A 106 -20.09 4.96 -1.74
C LEU A 106 -20.46 5.87 -2.92
N HIS A 107 -21.03 7.04 -2.63
CA HIS A 107 -21.38 8.03 -3.66
C HIS A 107 -20.13 8.50 -4.43
N SER A 108 -19.01 8.72 -3.72
CA SER A 108 -17.74 9.11 -4.33
C SER A 108 -17.20 8.04 -5.27
N ILE A 109 -17.28 6.78 -4.88
CA ILE A 109 -16.85 5.64 -5.69
C ILE A 109 -17.68 5.52 -6.96
N ASN A 110 -19.01 5.53 -6.85
CA ASN A 110 -19.91 5.42 -7.99
C ASN A 110 -19.74 6.58 -8.98
N LYS A 111 -19.58 7.81 -8.46
CA LYS A 111 -19.33 8.98 -9.29
C LYS A 111 -18.03 8.87 -10.10
N ILE A 112 -16.93 8.44 -9.48
CA ILE A 112 -15.65 8.26 -10.18
C ILE A 112 -15.75 7.11 -11.20
N GLU A 113 -16.45 6.05 -10.87
CA GLU A 113 -16.66 4.93 -11.80
C GLU A 113 -17.44 5.37 -13.05
N GLU A 114 -18.49 6.15 -12.88
CA GLU A 114 -19.26 6.72 -13.98
C GLU A 114 -18.41 7.68 -14.83
N MET A 115 -17.66 8.58 -14.19
CA MET A 115 -16.76 9.51 -14.87
C MET A 115 -15.67 8.77 -15.68
N ARG A 116 -15.14 7.65 -15.18
CA ARG A 116 -14.15 6.83 -15.90
C ARG A 116 -14.68 6.26 -17.21
N ARG A 117 -15.99 5.99 -17.29
CA ARG A 117 -16.63 5.46 -18.51
C ARG A 117 -16.73 6.52 -19.60
N SER A 118 -16.94 7.77 -19.19
CA SER A 118 -17.10 8.90 -20.12
C SER A 118 -15.78 9.62 -20.44
N ASP A 119 -14.84 9.67 -19.50
CA ASP A 119 -13.59 10.40 -19.61
C ASP A 119 -12.37 9.45 -19.73
N LYS A 120 -11.83 9.36 -20.95
CA LYS A 120 -10.66 8.54 -21.26
C LYS A 120 -9.38 9.00 -20.56
N GLU A 121 -9.21 10.32 -20.37
CA GLU A 121 -8.05 10.89 -19.69
C GLU A 121 -8.06 10.55 -18.20
N LEU A 122 -9.21 10.70 -17.57
CA LEU A 122 -9.40 10.30 -16.17
C LEU A 122 -9.15 8.81 -16.01
N ASN A 123 -9.65 7.97 -16.91
CA ASN A 123 -9.42 6.53 -16.88
C ASN A 123 -7.93 6.20 -16.96
N ARG A 124 -7.17 6.83 -17.87
CA ARG A 124 -5.71 6.65 -17.98
C ARG A 124 -4.98 7.08 -16.71
N THR A 125 -5.35 8.21 -16.14
CA THR A 125 -4.76 8.73 -14.89
C THR A 125 -4.98 7.77 -13.73
N ILE A 126 -6.20 7.29 -13.54
CA ILE A 126 -6.53 6.33 -12.47
C ILE A 126 -5.79 5.02 -12.70
N THR A 127 -5.77 4.50 -13.92
CA THR A 127 -5.04 3.26 -14.26
C THR A 127 -3.55 3.41 -13.96
N ARG A 128 -2.92 4.53 -14.32
CA ARG A 128 -1.52 4.82 -14.00
C ARG A 128 -1.27 4.87 -12.49
N LEU A 129 -2.16 5.51 -11.71
CA LEU A 129 -2.06 5.55 -10.26
C LEU A 129 -2.22 4.15 -9.62
N MET A 130 -3.04 3.29 -10.23
CA MET A 130 -3.21 1.89 -9.79
C MET A 130 -2.03 1.00 -10.20
N ASP A 131 -1.48 1.16 -11.41
CA ASP A 131 -0.37 0.37 -11.95
C ASP A 131 0.98 0.71 -11.30
N ALA A 132 1.14 1.89 -10.76
CA ALA A 132 2.29 2.26 -9.94
C ALA A 132 2.53 1.29 -8.74
N LYS A 133 1.56 0.43 -8.44
CA LYS A 133 1.74 -0.76 -7.58
C LYS A 133 2.81 -1.70 -8.13
N LYS A 134 2.89 -1.91 -9.45
CA LYS A 134 3.87 -2.82 -10.07
C LYS A 134 5.28 -2.22 -10.05
N GLU A 135 5.40 -0.92 -10.28
CA GLU A 135 6.70 -0.23 -10.33
C GLU A 135 7.36 -0.12 -8.96
N LEU A 136 6.60 0.07 -7.87
CA LEU A 136 7.16 0.05 -6.51
C LEU A 136 7.66 -1.33 -6.10
N CYS A 137 6.98 -2.41 -6.48
CA CYS A 137 7.49 -3.76 -6.26
C CYS A 137 8.80 -4.00 -7.01
N VAL A 138 8.96 -3.45 -8.21
CA VAL A 138 10.17 -3.61 -9.04
C VAL A 138 11.31 -2.72 -8.52
N ALA A 139 11.04 -1.46 -8.19
CA ALA A 139 12.03 -0.52 -7.67
C ALA A 139 12.56 -0.95 -6.29
N TRP A 140 11.68 -1.44 -5.40
CA TRP A 140 12.09 -1.96 -4.10
C TRP A 140 12.93 -3.23 -4.21
N ASN A 141 12.54 -4.18 -5.08
CA ASN A 141 13.36 -5.38 -5.35
C ASN A 141 14.74 -5.03 -5.93
N SER A 142 14.84 -3.98 -6.73
CA SER A 142 16.09 -3.45 -7.26
C SER A 142 16.96 -2.81 -6.17
N MET A 143 16.37 -2.02 -5.26
CA MET A 143 17.08 -1.44 -4.12
C MET A 143 17.52 -2.49 -3.10
N ALA A 144 16.65 -3.45 -2.78
CA ALA A 144 16.97 -4.54 -1.86
C ALA A 144 18.11 -5.41 -2.39
N LYS A 145 18.17 -5.68 -3.71
CA LYS A 145 19.29 -6.39 -4.34
C LYS A 145 20.61 -5.60 -4.26
N LYS A 146 20.58 -4.28 -4.44
CA LYS A 146 21.80 -3.43 -4.32
C LYS A 146 22.34 -3.41 -2.90
N HIS A 147 21.48 -3.36 -1.87
CA HIS A 147 21.92 -3.41 -0.48
C HIS A 147 22.49 -4.76 -0.08
N THR A 148 21.96 -5.87 -0.59
CA THR A 148 22.47 -7.22 -0.31
C THR A 148 23.85 -7.45 -0.95
N GLN A 149 24.10 -6.89 -2.14
CA GLN A 149 25.41 -6.98 -2.82
C GLN A 149 26.47 -6.13 -2.10
N SER A 150 26.11 -4.95 -1.59
CA SER A 150 27.04 -4.09 -0.84
C SER A 150 27.48 -4.70 0.50
N PHE A 151 26.63 -5.50 1.12
CA PHE A 151 26.96 -6.17 2.39
C PHE A 151 27.88 -7.39 2.18
N ASN A 152 27.74 -8.12 1.08
CA ASN A 152 28.57 -9.28 0.76
C ASN A 152 29.99 -8.91 0.32
N MET A 153 30.21 -7.70 -0.21
CA MET A 153 31.55 -7.21 -0.61
C MET A 153 32.39 -6.72 0.58
N LYS A 154 31.80 -6.51 1.77
CA LYS A 154 32.55 -6.09 2.97
C LYS A 154 32.94 -7.26 3.89
N SER A 155 32.54 -8.48 3.55
CA SER A 155 32.84 -9.70 4.33
C SER A 155 33.74 -10.69 3.59
N ALA A 156 34.36 -10.24 2.53
CA ALA A 156 35.40 -11.00 1.82
C ALA A 156 36.79 -10.43 2.11
#